data_b9e659b8bbf6b1f69a5e32f7c3cfd302
#
_entry.id   b9e659b8bbf6b1f69a5e32f7c3cfd302
#
_cell.length_a   1.000
_cell.length_b   1.000
_cell.length_c   1.000
_cell.angle_alpha   90.00
_cell.angle_beta   90.00
_cell.angle_gamma   90.00
#
_symmetry.space_group_name_H-M   'P 1'
#
loop_
_entity.id
_entity.type
_entity.pdbx_description
1 polymer ?
#
loop_
_entity_poly.entity_id
_entity_poly.type
_entity_poly.pdbx_seq_one_letter_code
_entity_poly.pdbx_strand_id
1 'polypeptide(L)'
;MPRFAPASIVCRRACLILSMVILTGAALHGRADEPAADAAAVDPEAVKNLEAAYPAAAAGKTRHVILLPHKERGAEDDFKVEIVAGRTIDTDGVNTYRFGGEFRERDIPGWGFSYFEVDALGAPLSTRIAPAPGTPTVKAFAPGPRMLVRYNSRLPLVVYAPEGTEIRWRLWRAEGEPQPAAER
;
A
#
# COMPACT_ATOMS: atom_id res chain seq x y z
N MET A 1 -22.93 -30.61 -79.17
CA MET A 1 -24.04 -31.57 -79.01
C MET A 1 -24.23 -31.83 -77.51
N PRO A 2 -25.37 -32.05 -77.11
CA PRO A 2 -26.21 -31.15 -76.40
C PRO A 2 -26.64 -31.69 -75.01
N ARG A 3 -27.42 -30.82 -74.34
CA ARG A 3 -28.60 -31.13 -73.48
C ARG A 3 -28.34 -31.25 -71.99
N PHE A 4 -29.07 -30.63 -71.18
CA PHE A 4 -30.36 -30.08 -70.92
C PHE A 4 -30.45 -29.90 -69.40
N ALA A 5 -30.91 -28.78 -68.97
CA ALA A 5 -31.48 -28.56 -67.64
C ALA A 5 -32.79 -29.35 -67.44
N PRO A 6 -33.44 -29.39 -66.30
CA PRO A 6 -34.19 -28.27 -65.72
C PRO A 6 -34.17 -28.24 -64.17
N ALA A 7 -34.28 -27.08 -63.57
CA ALA A 7 -35.46 -26.44 -62.99
C ALA A 7 -36.25 -27.24 -61.95
N SER A 8 -36.34 -26.65 -60.76
CA SER A 8 -37.62 -26.40 -60.04
C SER A 8 -37.33 -25.98 -58.57
N ILE A 9 -37.75 -24.80 -58.27
CA ILE A 9 -38.98 -24.36 -57.55
C ILE A 9 -38.80 -24.15 -56.04
N VAL A 10 -38.75 -22.89 -55.68
CA VAL A 10 -39.55 -22.17 -54.64
C VAL A 10 -39.67 -22.82 -53.24
N CYS A 11 -39.15 -22.13 -52.22
CA CYS A 11 -40.05 -21.68 -51.14
C CYS A 11 -39.48 -20.50 -50.38
N ARG A 12 -40.30 -19.45 -50.40
CA ARG A 12 -40.18 -18.23 -49.59
C ARG A 12 -40.29 -18.59 -48.11
N ARG A 13 -39.42 -18.09 -47.31
CA ARG A 13 -39.85 -17.56 -46.00
C ARG A 13 -38.88 -16.46 -45.57
N ALA A 14 -39.39 -15.28 -45.55
CA ALA A 14 -38.82 -14.10 -44.93
C ALA A 14 -38.63 -14.37 -43.44
N CYS A 15 -37.44 -14.19 -42.94
CA CYS A 15 -37.21 -14.05 -41.50
C CYS A 15 -36.41 -12.78 -41.29
N LEU A 16 -37.14 -11.74 -40.85
CA LEU A 16 -36.54 -10.52 -40.35
C LEU A 16 -35.63 -10.85 -39.19
N ILE A 17 -34.32 -10.72 -39.36
CA ILE A 17 -33.39 -10.69 -38.25
C ILE A 17 -33.16 -9.24 -37.87
N LEU A 18 -33.83 -8.84 -36.79
CA LEU A 18 -33.66 -7.60 -36.09
C LEU A 18 -32.22 -7.55 -35.53
N SER A 19 -31.36 -6.76 -36.17
CA SER A 19 -29.99 -6.55 -35.68
C SER A 19 -30.05 -5.71 -34.41
N MET A 20 -29.97 -6.36 -33.27
CA MET A 20 -29.78 -5.76 -31.98
C MET A 20 -28.30 -5.36 -31.83
N VAL A 21 -28.00 -4.09 -32.06
CA VAL A 21 -26.71 -3.49 -31.76
C VAL A 21 -26.58 -3.46 -30.23
N ILE A 22 -25.86 -4.41 -29.68
CA ILE A 22 -25.45 -4.37 -28.25
C ILE A 22 -24.26 -3.41 -28.17
N LEU A 23 -24.57 -2.20 -27.70
CA LEU A 23 -23.56 -1.22 -27.30
C LEU A 23 -22.92 -1.72 -26.02
N THR A 24 -21.82 -2.45 -26.12
CA THR A 24 -21.01 -2.81 -24.96
C THR A 24 -20.29 -1.57 -24.47
N GLY A 25 -20.92 -0.88 -23.53
CA GLY A 25 -20.26 0.15 -22.74
C GLY A 25 -19.11 -0.49 -21.94
N ALA A 26 -17.89 -0.25 -22.37
CA ALA A 26 -16.70 -0.55 -21.57
C ALA A 26 -16.73 0.36 -20.34
N ALA A 27 -17.28 -0.12 -19.24
CA ALA A 27 -17.08 0.48 -17.93
C ALA A 27 -15.60 0.34 -17.60
N LEU A 28 -14.87 1.45 -17.71
CA LEU A 28 -13.57 1.62 -17.08
C LEU A 28 -13.77 1.51 -15.56
N HIS A 29 -13.73 0.28 -15.05
CA HIS A 29 -13.56 0.04 -13.63
C HIS A 29 -12.16 0.50 -13.29
N GLY A 30 -12.05 1.71 -12.75
CA GLY A 30 -10.89 2.13 -12.00
C GLY A 30 -10.65 1.07 -10.92
N ARG A 31 -9.63 0.26 -11.14
CA ARG A 31 -9.13 -0.69 -10.16
C ARG A 31 -8.58 0.17 -9.03
N ALA A 32 -9.40 0.42 -8.00
CA ALA A 32 -8.87 0.83 -6.72
C ALA A 32 -7.84 -0.24 -6.35
N ASP A 33 -6.59 0.17 -6.26
CA ASP A 33 -5.49 -0.64 -5.74
C ASP A 33 -5.80 -0.84 -4.25
N GLU A 34 -6.69 -1.78 -3.98
CA GLU A 34 -6.89 -2.31 -2.65
C GLU A 34 -5.62 -3.10 -2.35
N PRO A 35 -4.82 -2.73 -1.33
CA PRO A 35 -3.68 -3.53 -0.96
C PRO A 35 -4.22 -4.90 -0.59
N ALA A 36 -4.01 -5.88 -1.44
CA ALA A 36 -4.21 -7.27 -1.11
C ALA A 36 -3.31 -7.56 0.09
N ALA A 37 -3.86 -7.40 1.27
CA ALA A 37 -3.31 -7.96 2.48
C ALA A 37 -3.28 -9.46 2.23
N ASP A 38 -2.09 -9.97 1.86
CA ASP A 38 -1.81 -11.39 1.89
C ASP A 38 -2.20 -11.85 3.31
N ALA A 39 -3.32 -12.56 3.40
CA ALA A 39 -3.90 -13.01 4.67
C ALA A 39 -3.09 -14.19 5.25
N ALA A 40 -1.76 -14.12 5.12
CA ALA A 40 -0.87 -15.02 5.81
C ALA A 40 -1.06 -14.82 7.32
N ALA A 41 -1.26 -15.91 8.04
CA ALA A 41 -1.52 -15.90 9.47
C ALA A 41 -0.42 -15.11 10.21
N VAL A 42 -0.85 -14.26 11.14
CA VAL A 42 0.06 -13.56 12.05
C VAL A 42 0.73 -14.57 12.96
N ASP A 43 2.03 -14.39 13.23
CA ASP A 43 2.77 -15.25 14.13
C ASP A 43 2.24 -15.08 15.58
N PRO A 44 1.78 -16.16 16.24
CA PRO A 44 1.33 -16.09 17.63
C PRO A 44 2.39 -15.58 18.61
N GLU A 45 3.68 -15.80 18.29
CA GLU A 45 4.80 -15.30 19.09
C GLU A 45 4.84 -13.77 19.05
N ALA A 46 4.59 -13.14 17.91
CA ALA A 46 4.53 -11.68 17.80
C ALA A 46 3.43 -11.08 18.69
N VAL A 47 2.26 -11.70 18.75
CA VAL A 47 1.16 -11.26 19.63
C VAL A 47 1.54 -11.39 21.09
N LYS A 48 2.11 -12.53 21.50
CA LYS A 48 2.58 -12.76 22.86
C LYS A 48 3.66 -11.75 23.27
N ASN A 49 4.60 -11.48 22.40
CA ASN A 49 5.67 -10.51 22.65
C ASN A 49 5.11 -9.09 22.80
N LEU A 50 4.10 -8.73 22.00
CA LEU A 50 3.44 -7.43 22.11
C LEU A 50 2.84 -7.22 23.51
N GLU A 51 2.11 -8.20 24.02
CA GLU A 51 1.43 -8.10 25.30
C GLU A 51 2.40 -8.10 26.48
N ALA A 52 3.50 -8.88 26.37
CA ALA A 52 4.44 -9.07 27.46
C ALA A 52 5.46 -7.93 27.59
N ALA A 53 5.92 -7.35 26.48
CA ALA A 53 7.09 -6.47 26.47
C ALA A 53 6.78 -5.00 26.17
N TYR A 54 5.78 -4.72 25.32
CA TYR A 54 5.56 -3.36 24.82
C TYR A 54 4.54 -2.60 25.66
N PRO A 55 4.94 -1.50 26.34
CA PRO A 55 4.05 -0.75 27.23
C PRO A 55 2.93 -0.04 26.45
N ALA A 56 1.91 0.38 27.17
CA ALA A 56 0.90 1.29 26.64
C ALA A 56 1.54 2.64 26.24
N ALA A 57 0.89 3.35 25.31
CA ALA A 57 1.37 4.68 24.92
C ALA A 57 1.32 5.66 26.10
N ALA A 58 2.32 6.52 26.21
CA ALA A 58 2.31 7.66 27.13
C ALA A 58 1.24 8.68 26.70
N ALA A 59 0.85 9.56 27.62
CA ALA A 59 -0.09 10.65 27.34
C ALA A 59 0.35 11.49 26.11
N GLY A 60 -0.59 11.80 25.22
CA GLY A 60 -0.34 12.55 23.99
C GLY A 60 0.33 11.74 22.86
N LYS A 61 0.53 10.43 23.07
CA LYS A 61 1.04 9.51 22.04
C LYS A 61 0.06 8.40 21.76
N THR A 62 0.11 7.88 20.55
CA THR A 62 -0.61 6.67 20.09
C THR A 62 0.39 5.57 19.82
N ARG A 63 0.08 4.35 20.28
CA ARG A 63 0.84 3.13 19.95
C ARG A 63 0.26 2.50 18.69
N HIS A 64 1.03 2.50 17.62
CA HIS A 64 0.73 1.80 16.38
C HIS A 64 1.45 0.47 16.36
N VAL A 65 0.75 -0.60 15.97
CA VAL A 65 1.29 -1.96 15.93
C VAL A 65 1.13 -2.52 14.54
N ILE A 66 2.21 -3.02 13.98
CA ILE A 66 2.25 -3.72 12.69
C ILE A 66 2.65 -5.16 12.98
N LEU A 67 1.73 -6.07 12.72
CA LEU A 67 1.95 -7.51 12.78
C LEU A 67 2.21 -7.99 11.36
N LEU A 68 3.41 -8.49 11.12
CA LEU A 68 3.81 -8.93 9.80
C LEU A 68 3.30 -10.36 9.52
N PRO A 69 2.95 -10.68 8.27
CA PRO A 69 2.62 -12.04 7.87
C PRO A 69 3.75 -13.01 8.23
N HIS A 70 3.39 -14.19 8.75
CA HIS A 70 4.39 -15.19 9.11
C HIS A 70 5.22 -15.63 7.89
N LYS A 71 6.53 -15.74 8.10
CA LYS A 71 7.48 -16.32 7.16
C LYS A 71 8.44 -17.26 7.86
N GLU A 72 8.87 -18.30 7.16
CA GLU A 72 9.90 -19.19 7.66
C GLU A 72 11.25 -18.47 7.83
N ARG A 73 12.07 -18.97 8.77
CA ARG A 73 13.42 -18.44 8.98
C ARG A 73 14.24 -18.59 7.70
N GLY A 74 14.96 -17.53 7.33
CA GLY A 74 15.71 -17.44 6.08
C GLY A 74 14.89 -16.84 4.92
N ALA A 75 13.61 -17.13 4.81
CA ALA A 75 12.75 -16.47 3.82
C ALA A 75 12.47 -15.01 4.17
N GLU A 76 12.75 -14.56 5.37
CA GLU A 76 12.62 -13.18 5.83
C GLU A 76 13.72 -12.26 5.32
N ASP A 77 14.91 -12.80 5.01
CA ASP A 77 16.09 -12.01 4.66
C ASP A 77 15.95 -11.24 3.36
N ASP A 78 15.10 -11.72 2.45
CA ASP A 78 14.76 -11.03 1.19
C ASP A 78 13.84 -9.83 1.39
N PHE A 79 13.33 -9.60 2.60
CA PHE A 79 12.32 -8.58 2.84
C PHE A 79 12.79 -7.48 3.78
N LYS A 80 12.29 -6.28 3.50
CA LYS A 80 12.38 -5.10 4.39
C LYS A 80 10.98 -4.53 4.55
N VAL A 81 10.76 -3.85 5.67
CA VAL A 81 9.54 -3.11 5.94
C VAL A 81 9.85 -1.63 5.90
N GLU A 82 9.21 -0.89 5.01
CA GLU A 82 9.24 0.58 5.05
C GLU A 82 8.08 1.06 5.91
N ILE A 83 8.39 1.86 6.91
CA ILE A 83 7.43 2.53 7.77
C ILE A 83 7.44 4.01 7.40
N VAL A 84 6.27 4.60 7.24
CA VAL A 84 6.10 6.01 6.88
C VAL A 84 5.13 6.64 7.88
N ALA A 85 5.59 7.67 8.58
CA ALA A 85 4.71 8.51 9.40
C ALA A 85 4.18 9.67 8.55
N GLY A 86 2.94 10.09 8.79
CA GLY A 86 2.33 11.20 8.06
C GLY A 86 0.98 11.58 8.63
N ARG A 87 0.25 12.39 7.89
CA ARG A 87 -1.14 12.78 8.22
C ARG A 87 -1.97 12.89 6.96
N THR A 88 -3.23 12.54 7.06
CA THR A 88 -4.21 12.90 6.05
C THR A 88 -4.63 14.35 6.27
N ILE A 89 -4.39 15.19 5.27
CA ILE A 89 -4.70 16.61 5.29
C ILE A 89 -5.55 17.00 4.06
N ASP A 90 -6.20 18.14 4.17
CA ASP A 90 -6.86 18.75 3.04
C ASP A 90 -5.81 19.38 2.10
N THR A 91 -5.85 19.01 0.83
CA THR A 91 -4.90 19.45 -0.20
C THR A 91 -5.65 19.99 -1.41
N ASP A 92 -4.96 20.74 -2.25
CA ASP A 92 -5.50 21.22 -3.53
C ASP A 92 -5.40 20.20 -4.67
N GLY A 93 -4.91 18.98 -4.39
CA GLY A 93 -4.74 17.92 -5.40
C GLY A 93 -3.66 18.21 -6.47
N VAL A 94 -3.04 19.38 -6.43
CA VAL A 94 -2.00 19.83 -7.37
C VAL A 94 -0.62 19.82 -6.74
N ASN A 95 -0.55 20.33 -5.49
CA ASN A 95 0.70 20.40 -4.76
C ASN A 95 1.05 19.08 -4.06
N THR A 96 2.34 18.77 -4.03
CA THR A 96 2.87 17.69 -3.20
C THR A 96 3.15 18.22 -1.80
N TYR A 97 2.63 17.54 -0.79
CA TYR A 97 2.79 17.88 0.62
C TYR A 97 3.67 16.85 1.32
N ARG A 98 4.53 17.31 2.22
CA ARG A 98 5.40 16.48 3.05
C ARG A 98 5.54 17.07 4.44
N PHE A 99 5.71 16.19 5.44
CA PHE A 99 6.06 16.59 6.80
C PHE A 99 7.54 16.34 7.07
N GLY A 100 8.17 17.25 7.85
CA GLY A 100 9.45 16.98 8.48
C GLY A 100 9.27 16.12 9.72
N GLY A 101 10.37 15.56 10.22
CA GLY A 101 10.41 14.72 11.41
C GLY A 101 11.45 13.63 11.29
N GLU A 102 11.57 12.80 12.32
CA GLU A 102 12.54 11.73 12.39
C GLU A 102 11.95 10.53 13.11
N PHE A 103 12.33 9.31 12.66
CA PHE A 103 12.15 8.09 13.42
C PHE A 103 13.38 7.86 14.30
N ARG A 104 13.16 7.44 15.53
CA ARG A 104 14.21 6.97 16.43
C ARG A 104 13.92 5.55 16.88
N GLU A 105 14.91 4.69 16.75
CA GLU A 105 14.87 3.36 17.31
C GLU A 105 15.27 3.42 18.79
N ARG A 106 14.53 2.69 19.62
CA ARG A 106 14.72 2.57 21.06
C ARG A 106 14.63 1.12 21.47
N ASP A 107 15.38 0.75 22.48
CA ASP A 107 15.34 -0.58 23.03
C ASP A 107 14.42 -0.66 24.25
N ILE A 108 13.74 -1.80 24.40
CA ILE A 108 12.97 -2.10 25.60
C ILE A 108 13.91 -2.70 26.64
N PRO A 109 14.11 -2.04 27.80
CA PRO A 109 15.01 -2.54 28.82
C PRO A 109 14.66 -3.95 29.29
N GLY A 110 15.65 -4.83 29.31
CA GLY A 110 15.51 -6.21 29.79
C GLY A 110 14.96 -7.21 28.78
N TRP A 111 14.48 -6.77 27.60
CA TRP A 111 13.90 -7.65 26.58
C TRP A 111 14.76 -7.82 25.33
N GLY A 112 15.63 -6.86 25.04
CA GLY A 112 16.41 -6.86 23.78
C GLY A 112 15.55 -6.64 22.53
N PHE A 113 14.31 -6.17 22.68
CA PHE A 113 13.42 -5.79 21.59
C PHE A 113 13.48 -4.29 21.35
N SER A 114 13.36 -3.88 20.10
CA SER A 114 13.31 -2.47 19.73
C SER A 114 11.87 -2.01 19.46
N TYR A 115 11.63 -0.72 19.67
CA TYR A 115 10.47 0.00 19.22
C TYR A 115 10.89 1.30 18.54
N PHE A 116 9.98 1.92 17.83
CA PHE A 116 10.25 3.15 17.10
C PHE A 116 9.45 4.31 17.67
N GLU A 117 10.06 5.47 17.72
CA GLU A 117 9.40 6.72 18.10
C GLU A 117 9.44 7.71 16.95
N VAL A 118 8.34 8.43 16.77
CA VAL A 118 8.29 9.64 15.97
C VAL A 118 8.14 10.80 16.95
N ASP A 119 9.09 11.75 16.97
CA ASP A 119 9.05 12.85 17.93
C ASP A 119 7.88 13.78 17.67
N ALA A 120 7.89 14.47 16.55
CA ALA A 120 6.80 15.32 16.10
C ALA A 120 6.86 15.47 14.58
N LEU A 121 5.72 15.58 13.95
CA LEU A 121 5.64 16.04 12.58
C LEU A 121 5.62 17.56 12.59
N GLY A 122 6.56 18.19 11.89
CA GLY A 122 6.62 19.64 11.70
C GLY A 122 5.43 20.18 10.93
N ALA A 123 5.51 21.44 10.52
CA ALA A 123 4.54 22.01 9.59
C ALA A 123 4.65 21.33 8.21
N PRO A 124 3.54 21.19 7.47
CA PRO A 124 3.61 20.63 6.12
C PRO A 124 4.35 21.57 5.17
N LEU A 125 5.25 21.00 4.37
CA LEU A 125 5.94 21.67 3.26
C LEU A 125 5.18 21.35 1.98
N SER A 126 5.07 22.31 1.05
CA SER A 126 4.41 22.11 -0.25
C SER A 126 5.17 22.72 -1.42
N THR A 127 4.87 22.28 -2.63
CA THR A 127 5.52 22.72 -3.86
C THR A 127 5.10 24.11 -4.34
N ARG A 128 4.08 24.74 -3.78
CA ARG A 128 3.61 26.11 -4.09
C ARG A 128 3.27 26.36 -5.57
N ILE A 129 2.66 25.38 -6.22
CA ILE A 129 2.07 25.58 -7.55
C ILE A 129 0.73 26.28 -7.35
N ALA A 130 0.45 27.33 -8.12
CA ALA A 130 -0.84 28.00 -8.05
C ALA A 130 -1.93 27.12 -8.69
N PRO A 131 -2.92 26.61 -7.93
CA PRO A 131 -3.99 25.82 -8.50
C PRO A 131 -4.90 26.71 -9.37
N ALA A 132 -5.57 26.10 -10.36
CA ALA A 132 -6.55 26.80 -11.18
C ALA A 132 -7.73 27.27 -10.31
N PRO A 133 -8.40 28.38 -10.68
CA PRO A 133 -9.61 28.82 -9.99
C PRO A 133 -10.67 27.70 -9.96
N GLY A 134 -11.22 27.42 -8.77
CA GLY A 134 -12.22 26.39 -8.58
C GLY A 134 -11.66 24.97 -8.42
N THR A 135 -10.35 24.79 -8.28
CA THR A 135 -9.74 23.48 -7.94
C THR A 135 -10.33 22.96 -6.63
N PRO A 136 -10.89 21.74 -6.60
CA PRO A 136 -11.50 21.20 -5.39
C PRO A 136 -10.44 20.81 -4.36
N THR A 137 -10.78 20.98 -3.10
CA THR A 137 -9.98 20.44 -1.99
C THR A 137 -10.22 18.94 -1.86
N VAL A 138 -9.13 18.17 -1.75
CA VAL A 138 -9.16 16.71 -1.60
C VAL A 138 -8.38 16.28 -0.36
N LYS A 139 -8.86 15.26 0.33
CA LYS A 139 -8.11 14.65 1.44
C LYS A 139 -7.06 13.71 0.88
N ALA A 140 -5.81 13.96 1.23
CA ALA A 140 -4.67 13.13 0.81
C ALA A 140 -3.71 12.88 1.97
N PHE A 141 -3.10 11.70 1.97
CA PHE A 141 -2.03 11.39 2.92
C PHE A 141 -0.76 12.12 2.51
N ALA A 142 -0.31 13.03 3.36
CA ALA A 142 0.96 13.71 3.22
C ALA A 142 2.02 12.92 4.02
N PRO A 143 3.01 12.31 3.34
CA PRO A 143 4.05 11.55 4.02
C PRO A 143 5.02 12.47 4.74
N GLY A 144 5.59 11.95 5.82
CA GLY A 144 6.66 12.56 6.59
C GLY A 144 7.93 11.71 6.57
N PRO A 145 8.57 11.53 7.73
CA PRO A 145 9.74 10.69 7.86
C PRO A 145 9.42 9.23 7.49
N ARG A 146 10.43 8.54 6.99
CA ARG A 146 10.35 7.12 6.65
C ARG A 146 11.57 6.39 7.18
N MET A 147 11.38 5.13 7.49
CA MET A 147 12.44 4.24 7.94
C MET A 147 12.28 2.88 7.29
N LEU A 148 13.39 2.27 6.92
CA LEU A 148 13.44 0.92 6.38
C LEU A 148 14.01 -0.01 7.45
N VAL A 149 13.20 -0.98 7.89
CA VAL A 149 13.57 -1.91 8.96
C VAL A 149 13.63 -3.34 8.45
N ARG A 150 14.34 -4.21 9.20
CA ARG A 150 14.39 -5.63 8.87
C ARG A 150 13.02 -6.29 9.04
N TYR A 151 12.70 -7.23 8.15
CA TYR A 151 11.53 -8.08 8.32
C TYR A 151 11.77 -9.09 9.43
N ASN A 152 10.84 -9.19 10.37
CA ASN A 152 10.81 -10.23 11.38
C ASN A 152 9.35 -10.47 11.80
N SER A 153 8.77 -11.57 11.33
CA SER A 153 7.37 -11.89 11.60
C SER A 153 7.09 -12.30 13.05
N ARG A 154 8.12 -12.63 13.83
CA ARG A 154 8.01 -13.08 15.23
C ARG A 154 7.99 -11.94 16.23
N LEU A 155 8.33 -10.73 15.78
CA LEU A 155 8.29 -9.53 16.61
C LEU A 155 7.31 -8.52 16.02
N PRO A 156 6.47 -7.89 16.85
CA PRO A 156 5.66 -6.78 16.38
C PRO A 156 6.54 -5.58 16.07
N LEU A 157 6.23 -4.86 14.99
CA LEU A 157 6.78 -3.53 14.79
C LEU A 157 5.90 -2.53 15.52
N VAL A 158 6.43 -1.94 16.58
CA VAL A 158 5.69 -0.99 17.42
C VAL A 158 6.24 0.41 17.21
N VAL A 159 5.33 1.33 16.90
CA VAL A 159 5.66 2.74 16.70
C VAL A 159 4.84 3.60 17.65
N TYR A 160 5.52 4.41 18.45
CA TYR A 160 4.88 5.44 19.27
C TYR A 160 5.00 6.78 18.54
N ALA A 161 3.87 7.41 18.28
CA ALA A 161 3.81 8.66 17.56
C ALA A 161 2.85 9.65 18.25
N PRO A 162 3.01 10.97 18.06
CA PRO A 162 2.05 11.93 18.55
C PRO A 162 0.64 11.66 18.05
N GLU A 163 -0.36 12.00 18.84
CA GLU A 163 -1.77 11.87 18.44
C GLU A 163 -2.03 12.56 17.10
N GLY A 164 -2.90 11.97 16.28
CA GLY A 164 -3.19 12.44 14.93
C GLY A 164 -2.11 12.13 13.88
N THR A 165 -1.06 11.38 14.24
CA THR A 165 -0.11 10.84 13.29
C THR A 165 -0.61 9.50 12.78
N GLU A 166 -0.61 9.31 11.47
CA GLU A 166 -0.88 8.03 10.82
C GLU A 166 0.44 7.31 10.54
N ILE A 167 0.47 6.01 10.79
CA ILE A 167 1.60 5.15 10.40
C ILE A 167 1.13 4.26 9.28
N ARG A 168 1.80 4.34 8.13
CA ARG A 168 1.61 3.46 6.99
C ARG A 168 2.85 2.63 6.75
N TRP A 169 2.70 1.44 6.18
CA TRP A 169 3.82 0.56 5.91
C TRP A 169 3.65 -0.18 4.58
N ARG A 170 4.75 -0.65 4.04
CA ARG A 170 4.79 -1.54 2.87
C ARG A 170 6.01 -2.44 2.92
N LEU A 171 5.94 -3.53 2.16
CA LEU A 171 7.06 -4.45 2.02
C LEU A 171 7.93 -4.07 0.80
N TRP A 172 9.22 -4.21 0.99
CA TRP A 172 10.21 -4.25 -0.06
C TRP A 172 10.74 -5.67 -0.16
N ARG A 173 10.98 -6.15 -1.36
CA ARG A 173 11.59 -7.45 -1.62
C ARG A 173 12.85 -7.26 -2.44
N ALA A 174 13.92 -7.99 -2.09
CA ALA A 174 15.13 -8.08 -2.90
C ALA A 174 14.82 -8.83 -4.20
N GLU A 175 15.36 -8.35 -5.31
CA GLU A 175 15.29 -9.03 -6.60
C GLU A 175 16.67 -9.58 -6.97
N GLY A 176 16.76 -10.90 -7.18
CA GLY A 176 17.97 -11.59 -7.60
C GLY A 176 19.07 -11.65 -6.53
N GLU A 177 20.19 -12.19 -6.93
CA GLU A 177 21.37 -12.34 -6.08
C GLU A 177 22.20 -11.05 -6.02
N PRO A 178 22.91 -10.81 -4.90
CA PRO A 178 23.84 -9.69 -4.80
C PRO A 178 24.90 -9.72 -5.91
N GLN A 179 25.11 -8.59 -6.56
CA GLN A 179 26.11 -8.45 -7.61
C GLN A 179 27.42 -7.90 -7.04
N PRO A 180 28.60 -8.38 -7.52
CA PRO A 180 29.88 -7.83 -7.09
C PRO A 180 30.04 -6.38 -7.57
N ALA A 181 30.61 -5.53 -6.72
CA ALA A 181 31.01 -4.18 -7.11
C ALA A 181 32.27 -4.21 -7.99
N ALA A 182 32.34 -3.32 -8.95
CA ALA A 182 33.56 -3.14 -9.75
C ALA A 182 34.62 -2.41 -8.90
N GLU A 183 35.85 -2.95 -8.87
CA GLU A 183 37.01 -2.25 -8.34
C GLU A 183 37.52 -1.22 -9.37
N ARG A 184 37.86 0.00 -8.93
CA ARG A 184 38.40 1.07 -9.77
C ARG A 184 39.61 1.70 -9.12
#